data_3f2f91b0f89e61395ef4a5cf9a4d26f0
#
_entry.id   3f2f91b0f89e61395ef4a5cf9a4d26f0
#
_cell.length_a   1.000
_cell.length_b   1.000
_cell.length_c   1.000
_cell.angle_alpha   90.00
_cell.angle_beta   90.00
_cell.angle_gamma   90.00
#
_symmetry.space_group_name_H-M   'P 1'
#
loop_
_entity.id
_entity.type
_entity.pdbx_description
1 polymer ?
#
loop_
_entity_poly.entity_id
_entity_poly.type
_entity_poly.pdbx_seq_one_letter_code
_entity_poly.pdbx_strand_id
1 'polypeptide(L)'
;MTVMKRQSTFRILFAMVLVAVIAGCETVPSSGPDVLVGQWTNSLGTVWTINPDGTFHVATTKPKAQIWGTYTVSGNTVTVQETRQSGKVPKNCKGPGVYKFSRPDANTLAFVLVNDVCKPRIQNVTQPWHRQ
;
A
#
# COMPACT_ATOMS: atom_id res chain seq x y z
N MET A 1 -45.16 72.71 -8.68
CA MET A 1 -44.81 71.53 -9.47
C MET A 1 -43.69 70.79 -8.79
N THR A 2 -44.01 69.73 -8.09
CA THR A 2 -43.03 68.99 -7.29
C THR A 2 -42.59 67.74 -8.10
N VAL A 3 -41.35 67.73 -8.53
CA VAL A 3 -40.75 66.55 -9.22
C VAL A 3 -40.27 65.58 -8.15
N MET A 4 -40.97 64.45 -8.02
CA MET A 4 -40.53 63.34 -7.18
C MET A 4 -39.41 62.61 -7.86
N LYS A 5 -38.20 62.71 -7.30
CA LYS A 5 -37.01 61.94 -7.75
C LYS A 5 -37.09 60.56 -7.18
N ARG A 6 -37.42 59.58 -8.00
CA ARG A 6 -37.46 58.14 -7.68
C ARG A 6 -36.02 57.66 -7.53
N GLN A 7 -35.56 57.42 -6.31
CA GLN A 7 -34.29 56.74 -6.07
C GLN A 7 -34.51 55.22 -6.26
N SER A 8 -33.89 54.67 -7.28
CA SER A 8 -33.81 53.25 -7.52
C SER A 8 -32.66 52.69 -6.69
N THR A 9 -33.00 52.03 -5.59
CA THR A 9 -32.03 51.27 -4.77
C THR A 9 -31.70 49.98 -5.46
N PHE A 10 -30.56 49.97 -6.09
CA PHE A 10 -29.95 48.76 -6.69
C PHE A 10 -29.41 47.87 -5.55
N ARG A 11 -30.18 46.87 -5.15
CA ARG A 11 -29.75 45.85 -4.19
C ARG A 11 -28.85 44.88 -4.94
N ILE A 12 -27.54 45.02 -4.76
CA ILE A 12 -26.52 44.06 -5.18
C ILE A 12 -26.60 42.89 -4.18
N LEU A 13 -27.22 41.80 -4.60
CA LEU A 13 -27.15 40.52 -3.91
C LEU A 13 -25.76 39.92 -4.17
N PHE A 14 -24.88 40.05 -3.17
CA PHE A 14 -23.60 39.36 -3.14
C PHE A 14 -23.88 37.89 -2.82
N ALA A 15 -23.99 37.05 -3.85
CA ALA A 15 -24.06 35.61 -3.68
C ALA A 15 -22.70 35.09 -3.23
N MET A 16 -22.55 34.86 -1.91
CA MET A 16 -21.39 34.22 -1.33
C MET A 16 -21.40 32.74 -1.72
N VAL A 17 -20.65 32.39 -2.76
CA VAL A 17 -20.42 30.97 -3.12
C VAL A 17 -19.49 30.38 -2.08
N LEU A 18 -20.08 29.62 -1.14
CA LEU A 18 -19.36 28.81 -0.17
C LEU A 18 -18.80 27.60 -0.91
N VAL A 19 -17.53 27.65 -1.32
CA VAL A 19 -16.83 26.48 -1.83
C VAL A 19 -16.52 25.59 -0.63
N ALA A 20 -17.36 24.59 -0.42
CA ALA A 20 -17.06 23.51 0.53
C ALA A 20 -15.90 22.67 -0.06
N VAL A 21 -14.69 22.89 0.42
CA VAL A 21 -13.56 22.00 0.19
C VAL A 21 -13.86 20.72 0.97
N ILE A 22 -14.38 19.70 0.27
CA ILE A 22 -14.49 18.36 0.83
C ILE A 22 -13.07 17.80 0.86
N ALA A 23 -12.38 17.92 1.99
CA ALA A 23 -11.18 17.15 2.26
C ALA A 23 -11.62 15.68 2.32
N GLY A 24 -11.49 14.96 1.22
CA GLY A 24 -11.69 13.51 1.17
C GLY A 24 -10.66 12.87 2.08
N CYS A 25 -11.07 12.31 3.22
CA CYS A 25 -10.27 11.35 3.94
C CYS A 25 -10.12 10.13 3.04
N GLU A 26 -8.96 9.94 2.41
CA GLU A 26 -8.63 8.68 1.76
C GLU A 26 -8.56 7.60 2.84
N THR A 27 -9.58 6.78 2.94
CA THR A 27 -9.58 5.61 3.82
C THR A 27 -8.61 4.59 3.26
N VAL A 28 -7.56 4.29 4.03
CA VAL A 28 -6.60 3.23 3.69
C VAL A 28 -7.33 1.89 3.79
N PRO A 29 -7.33 1.05 2.73
CA PRO A 29 -7.96 -0.26 2.78
C PRO A 29 -7.35 -1.09 3.92
N SER A 30 -8.17 -1.82 4.67
CA SER A 30 -7.74 -2.65 5.81
C SER A 30 -7.61 -4.13 5.45
N SER A 31 -8.17 -4.56 4.33
CA SER A 31 -8.16 -5.96 3.87
C SER A 31 -8.25 -6.03 2.35
N GLY A 32 -7.96 -7.22 1.80
CA GLY A 32 -7.97 -7.49 0.37
C GLY A 32 -6.63 -7.20 -0.32
N PRO A 33 -6.48 -7.61 -1.60
CA PRO A 33 -5.20 -7.51 -2.34
C PRO A 33 -4.74 -6.07 -2.54
N ASP A 34 -5.65 -5.10 -2.66
CA ASP A 34 -5.33 -3.69 -2.89
C ASP A 34 -4.50 -3.06 -1.76
N VAL A 35 -4.60 -3.64 -0.56
CA VAL A 35 -3.78 -3.24 0.59
C VAL A 35 -2.29 -3.45 0.32
N LEU A 36 -1.96 -4.53 -0.39
CA LEU A 36 -0.58 -4.97 -0.63
C LEU A 36 0.05 -4.34 -1.87
N VAL A 37 -0.75 -4.01 -2.88
CA VAL A 37 -0.25 -3.54 -4.18
C VAL A 37 0.59 -2.28 -4.05
N GLY A 38 1.79 -2.33 -4.66
CA GLY A 38 2.73 -1.21 -4.66
C GLY A 38 4.18 -1.67 -4.56
N GLN A 39 5.05 -0.70 -4.39
CA GLN A 39 6.47 -0.93 -4.16
C GLN A 39 6.83 -0.54 -2.73
N TRP A 40 7.44 -1.46 -2.03
CA TRP A 40 7.75 -1.38 -0.61
C TRP A 40 9.23 -1.64 -0.35
N THR A 41 9.78 -0.95 0.63
CA THR A 41 11.17 -1.15 1.08
C THR A 41 11.22 -1.33 2.59
N ASN A 42 12.25 -2.04 3.09
CA ASN A 42 12.47 -2.24 4.51
C ASN A 42 13.90 -1.86 4.92
N SER A 43 14.18 -1.92 6.22
CA SER A 43 15.50 -1.57 6.79
C SER A 43 16.65 -2.49 6.36
N LEU A 44 16.36 -3.67 5.81
CA LEU A 44 17.37 -4.60 5.29
C LEU A 44 17.80 -4.25 3.85
N GLY A 45 17.26 -3.18 3.26
CA GLY A 45 17.52 -2.78 1.88
C GLY A 45 16.82 -3.66 0.84
N THR A 46 15.78 -4.37 1.26
CA THR A 46 14.93 -5.16 0.37
C THR A 46 13.90 -4.25 -0.28
N VAL A 47 13.67 -4.44 -1.58
CA VAL A 47 12.57 -3.84 -2.32
C VAL A 47 11.60 -4.94 -2.74
N TRP A 48 10.34 -4.79 -2.39
CA TRP A 48 9.27 -5.71 -2.73
C TRP A 48 8.22 -5.02 -3.59
N THR A 49 8.12 -5.45 -4.84
CA THR A 49 7.09 -4.99 -5.78
C THR A 49 5.96 -6.00 -5.81
N ILE A 50 4.77 -5.59 -5.42
CA ILE A 50 3.55 -6.41 -5.37
C ILE A 50 2.60 -5.90 -6.44
N ASN A 51 2.30 -6.75 -7.43
CA ASN A 51 1.49 -6.40 -8.58
C ASN A 51 0.02 -6.77 -8.37
N PRO A 52 -0.93 -6.04 -9.00
CA PRO A 52 -2.35 -6.35 -8.88
C PRO A 52 -2.78 -7.66 -9.56
N ASP A 53 -1.92 -8.24 -10.41
CA ASP A 53 -2.16 -9.50 -11.13
C ASP A 53 -1.88 -10.76 -10.28
N GLY A 54 -1.52 -10.62 -9.01
CA GLY A 54 -1.19 -11.73 -8.12
C GLY A 54 0.27 -12.18 -8.20
N THR A 55 1.14 -11.40 -8.84
CA THR A 55 2.59 -11.66 -8.89
C THR A 55 3.37 -10.70 -8.01
N PHE A 56 4.58 -11.09 -7.63
CA PHE A 56 5.50 -10.21 -6.92
C PHE A 56 6.94 -10.40 -7.38
N HIS A 57 7.75 -9.38 -7.12
CA HIS A 57 9.19 -9.40 -7.29
C HIS A 57 9.89 -8.82 -6.05
N VAL A 58 10.90 -9.51 -5.56
CA VAL A 58 11.74 -9.07 -4.44
C VAL A 58 13.18 -8.93 -4.91
N ALA A 59 13.78 -7.79 -4.62
CA ALA A 59 15.20 -7.55 -4.82
C ALA A 59 15.89 -7.29 -3.48
N THR A 60 16.92 -8.07 -3.16
CA THR A 60 17.75 -7.88 -1.96
C THR A 60 19.15 -7.38 -2.34
N THR A 61 19.82 -6.73 -1.41
CA THR A 61 21.16 -6.16 -1.62
C THR A 61 22.27 -6.95 -0.91
N LYS A 62 21.97 -7.56 0.23
CA LYS A 62 22.93 -8.32 1.05
C LYS A 62 22.29 -9.59 1.62
N PRO A 63 22.49 -10.74 0.97
CA PRO A 63 23.14 -10.98 -0.33
C PRO A 63 22.32 -10.44 -1.50
N LYS A 64 22.99 -10.11 -2.60
CA LYS A 64 22.32 -9.70 -3.83
C LYS A 64 21.56 -10.87 -4.44
N ALA A 65 20.25 -10.75 -4.48
CA ALA A 65 19.36 -11.76 -5.03
C ALA A 65 18.10 -11.14 -5.59
N GLN A 66 17.43 -11.88 -6.46
CA GLN A 66 16.11 -11.53 -6.96
C GLN A 66 15.20 -12.75 -6.86
N ILE A 67 13.96 -12.53 -6.46
CA ILE A 67 12.96 -13.57 -6.22
C ILE A 67 11.67 -13.13 -6.87
N TRP A 68 11.05 -14.02 -7.63
CA TRP A 68 9.74 -13.84 -8.23
C TRP A 68 8.78 -14.86 -7.68
N GLY A 69 7.54 -14.50 -7.59
CA GLY A 69 6.51 -15.40 -7.10
C GLY A 69 5.11 -14.92 -7.35
N THR A 70 4.18 -15.67 -6.79
CA THR A 70 2.76 -15.40 -6.80
C THR A 70 2.24 -15.26 -5.37
N TYR A 71 1.14 -14.54 -5.20
CA TYR A 71 0.47 -14.42 -3.92
C TYR A 71 -1.04 -14.54 -4.08
N THR A 72 -1.68 -15.00 -3.02
CA THR A 72 -3.13 -15.01 -2.89
C THR A 72 -3.53 -14.36 -1.57
N VAL A 73 -4.68 -13.69 -1.54
CA VAL A 73 -5.18 -12.97 -0.38
C VAL A 73 -6.55 -13.49 0.01
N SER A 74 -6.74 -13.72 1.30
CA SER A 74 -8.02 -14.01 1.92
C SER A 74 -8.18 -13.12 3.15
N GLY A 75 -9.07 -12.12 3.07
CA GLY A 75 -9.22 -11.11 4.13
C GLY A 75 -7.92 -10.33 4.36
N ASN A 76 -7.34 -10.49 5.54
CA ASN A 76 -6.05 -9.89 5.92
C ASN A 76 -4.89 -10.91 5.94
N THR A 77 -5.08 -12.06 5.32
CA THR A 77 -4.06 -13.12 5.24
C THR A 77 -3.56 -13.24 3.80
N VAL A 78 -2.25 -13.23 3.62
CA VAL A 78 -1.56 -13.44 2.35
C VAL A 78 -0.77 -14.74 2.39
N THR A 79 -0.85 -15.49 1.31
CA THR A 79 0.01 -16.65 1.04
C THR A 79 0.94 -16.28 -0.11
N VAL A 80 2.25 -16.35 0.11
CA VAL A 80 3.28 -16.09 -0.89
C VAL A 80 3.93 -17.40 -1.33
N GLN A 81 4.17 -17.55 -2.63
CA GLN A 81 4.85 -18.69 -3.22
C GLN A 81 5.92 -18.23 -4.17
N GLU A 82 7.17 -18.57 -3.89
CA GLU A 82 8.28 -18.30 -4.80
C GLU A 82 8.23 -19.24 -6.00
N THR A 83 8.44 -18.71 -7.20
CA THR A 83 8.43 -19.46 -8.46
C THR A 83 9.78 -19.46 -9.16
N ARG A 84 10.57 -18.41 -8.97
CA ARG A 84 11.89 -18.25 -9.59
C ARG A 84 12.81 -17.44 -8.70
N GLN A 85 14.09 -17.78 -8.72
CA GLN A 85 15.14 -17.13 -7.96
C GLN A 85 16.38 -16.91 -8.81
N SER A 86 17.11 -15.83 -8.52
CA SER A 86 18.42 -15.51 -9.12
C SER A 86 19.33 -14.92 -8.06
N GLY A 87 20.62 -15.23 -8.10
CA GLY A 87 21.61 -14.78 -7.13
C GLY A 87 21.75 -15.74 -5.94
N LYS A 88 22.19 -15.21 -4.80
CA LYS A 88 22.44 -16.00 -3.58
C LYS A 88 21.15 -16.14 -2.76
N VAL A 89 20.38 -17.18 -3.04
CA VAL A 89 19.15 -17.47 -2.32
C VAL A 89 19.29 -18.77 -1.51
N PRO A 90 18.80 -18.81 -0.26
CA PRO A 90 18.80 -20.02 0.55
C PRO A 90 17.98 -21.14 -0.10
N LYS A 91 18.50 -22.38 -0.05
CA LYS A 91 17.91 -23.53 -0.77
C LYS A 91 16.60 -24.05 -0.16
N ASN A 92 16.24 -23.67 1.06
CA ASN A 92 15.16 -24.28 1.84
C ASN A 92 13.85 -23.48 1.86
N CYS A 93 13.63 -22.63 0.87
CA CYS A 93 12.48 -21.71 0.81
C CYS A 93 11.46 -22.09 -0.29
N LYS A 94 11.31 -23.38 -0.57
CA LYS A 94 10.44 -23.84 -1.67
C LYS A 94 8.95 -23.86 -1.36
N GLY A 95 8.58 -23.93 -0.07
CA GLY A 95 7.18 -23.97 0.33
C GLY A 95 6.53 -22.59 0.40
N PRO A 96 5.19 -22.54 0.55
CA PRO A 96 4.48 -21.29 0.74
C PRO A 96 4.79 -20.67 2.09
N GLY A 97 4.70 -19.33 2.17
CA GLY A 97 4.69 -18.58 3.41
C GLY A 97 3.33 -17.92 3.61
N VAL A 98 2.79 -17.99 4.83
CA VAL A 98 1.49 -17.43 5.19
C VAL A 98 1.69 -16.38 6.27
N TYR A 99 1.15 -15.19 6.03
CA TYR A 99 1.28 -14.04 6.92
C TYR A 99 -0.05 -13.29 7.04
N LYS A 100 -0.32 -12.73 8.22
CA LYS A 100 -1.32 -11.68 8.37
C LYS A 100 -0.67 -10.34 8.05
N PHE A 101 -1.39 -9.48 7.36
CA PHE A 101 -0.92 -8.15 7.02
C PHE A 101 -1.84 -7.07 7.57
N SER A 102 -1.28 -5.88 7.77
CA SER A 102 -2.00 -4.67 8.15
C SER A 102 -1.34 -3.44 7.54
N ARG A 103 -2.10 -2.37 7.37
CA ARG A 103 -1.61 -1.05 6.99
C ARG A 103 -1.86 -0.08 8.14
N PRO A 104 -0.87 0.14 9.02
CA PRO A 104 -1.00 1.10 10.12
C PRO A 104 -1.29 2.53 9.63
N ASP A 105 -0.77 2.88 8.45
CA ASP A 105 -1.00 4.15 7.74
C ASP A 105 -0.83 3.97 6.22
N ALA A 106 -1.01 5.04 5.44
CA ALA A 106 -0.94 5.01 3.98
C ALA A 106 0.44 4.58 3.43
N ASN A 107 1.51 4.76 4.21
CA ASN A 107 2.89 4.55 3.80
C ASN A 107 3.57 3.35 4.46
N THR A 108 2.87 2.65 5.36
CA THR A 108 3.42 1.52 6.12
C THR A 108 2.62 0.25 5.88
N LEU A 109 3.33 -0.87 5.70
CA LEU A 109 2.78 -2.21 5.59
C LEU A 109 3.50 -3.10 6.61
N ALA A 110 2.76 -3.90 7.35
CA ALA A 110 3.28 -4.78 8.38
C ALA A 110 2.74 -6.20 8.22
N PHE A 111 3.59 -7.19 8.55
CA PHE A 111 3.25 -8.60 8.48
C PHE A 111 3.55 -9.31 9.77
N VAL A 112 2.69 -10.25 10.13
CA VAL A 112 2.86 -11.18 11.24
C VAL A 112 2.85 -12.60 10.71
N LEU A 113 3.83 -13.40 11.12
CA LEU A 113 3.96 -14.80 10.72
C LEU A 113 2.73 -15.61 11.16
N VAL A 114 2.17 -16.37 10.23
CA VAL A 114 1.18 -17.43 10.52
C VAL A 114 1.83 -18.79 10.34
N ASN A 115 2.42 -19.07 9.17
CA ASN A 115 3.10 -20.33 8.88
C ASN A 115 4.14 -20.14 7.78
N ASP A 116 5.39 -20.39 8.09
CA ASP A 116 6.50 -20.41 7.13
C ASP A 116 7.68 -21.18 7.74
N VAL A 117 8.40 -21.92 6.92
CA VAL A 117 9.61 -22.65 7.33
C VAL A 117 10.91 -22.00 6.82
N CYS A 118 10.79 -21.02 5.94
CA CYS A 118 11.90 -20.29 5.36
C CYS A 118 12.37 -19.16 6.29
N LYS A 119 13.35 -19.43 7.15
CA LYS A 119 13.85 -18.44 8.11
C LYS A 119 14.27 -17.11 7.51
N PRO A 120 15.02 -17.06 6.39
CA PRO A 120 15.38 -15.78 5.77
C PRO A 120 14.17 -15.00 5.26
N ARG A 121 13.15 -15.67 4.72
CA ARG A 121 11.91 -15.04 4.30
C ARG A 121 11.13 -14.49 5.48
N ILE A 122 10.98 -15.26 6.56
CA ILE A 122 10.33 -14.80 7.80
C ILE A 122 11.02 -13.53 8.30
N GLN A 123 12.34 -13.55 8.42
CA GLN A 123 13.11 -12.41 8.92
C GLN A 123 12.92 -11.16 8.05
N ASN A 124 12.82 -11.32 6.74
CA ASN A 124 12.66 -10.23 5.80
C ASN A 124 11.22 -9.70 5.79
N VAL A 125 10.23 -10.60 5.65
CA VAL A 125 8.80 -10.24 5.55
C VAL A 125 8.29 -9.56 6.81
N THR A 126 8.72 -9.99 7.99
CA THR A 126 8.25 -9.42 9.28
C THR A 126 8.91 -8.10 9.67
N GLN A 127 9.82 -7.54 8.84
CA GLN A 127 10.27 -6.16 9.00
C GLN A 127 9.12 -5.18 8.69
N PRO A 128 9.12 -3.98 9.28
CA PRO A 128 8.25 -2.90 8.81
C PRO A 128 8.60 -2.52 7.37
N TRP A 129 7.59 -2.35 6.54
CA TRP A 129 7.74 -1.95 5.15
C TRP A 129 7.19 -0.54 4.93
N HIS A 130 7.92 0.25 4.17
CA HIS A 130 7.55 1.61 3.84
C HIS A 130 7.36 1.75 2.33
N ARG A 131 6.38 2.52 1.92
CA ARG A 131 6.12 2.81 0.52
C ARG A 131 7.32 3.54 -0.08
N GLN A 132 7.73 3.10 -1.27
CA GLN A 132 8.80 3.72 -2.03
C GLN A 132 8.25 4.78 -2.99
#